data_9e9bd4efb6e398eff8254e7aa3558265
#
_entry.id   9e9bd4efb6e398eff8254e7aa3558265
#
_cell.length_a   1.000
_cell.length_b   1.000
_cell.length_c   1.000
_cell.angle_alpha   90.00
_cell.angle_beta   90.00
_cell.angle_gamma   90.00
#
_symmetry.space_group_name_H-M   'P 1'
#
loop_
_entity.id
_entity.type
_entity.pdbx_description
1 polymer ?
#
loop_
_entity_poly.entity_id
_entity_poly.type
_entity_poly.pdbx_seq_one_letter_code
_entity_poly.pdbx_strand_id
1 'polypeptide(L)'
;MAESYTVSPDGRTIDITLKNNIQWQDGSNFNAYDVSYTFKQIRSGVTNYTSVFANMADYMATGDYTFQIVLNYAVPNFVSLLTFPIVKYQSDMKGNANYIPMGTGPYKYNSQLSTGKLLFSAFDNYHNGRAKIDSLYAYTVPDLQKYESMFEASEIDLMTGRTVDLSEYTPRGSARNNEYITNQMTFIGYNTANPLLSGVETRQGLSNIVDKDSIVNSTIYSRGKASNIPINPSSIFYYDTSTKFKPDEILTTQHLGNDKWGLDNDGKYVRHVGAQKQVLQFEILTNSDSAEKVNIANEVADSYTRFGIPTTVTALPYDEYIARINAKNYDIMIGEIEVSANNDLTPLVSSTDNYFSYANPDLDMLIGQLGMTNDEEQQKALFRQYGDIIVNDMPFTVLFFRKGNVMSGSKIKSEILPSVDRMFRNIETWSVTE
;
A
#
# COMPACT_ATOMS: atom_id res chain seq x y z
N MET A 1 15.90 13.51 -6.69
CA MET A 1 15.91 14.69 -7.57
C MET A 1 15.61 15.97 -6.81
N ALA A 2 14.56 16.02 -5.97
CA ALA A 2 14.38 17.11 -5.03
C ALA A 2 15.48 17.08 -3.96
N GLU A 3 15.94 18.25 -3.55
CA GLU A 3 16.87 18.46 -2.43
C GLU A 3 16.06 18.81 -1.17
N SER A 4 15.09 19.72 -1.32
CA SER A 4 14.21 20.15 -0.25
C SER A 4 12.87 20.63 -0.81
N TYR A 5 11.91 20.84 0.07
CA TYR A 5 10.64 21.49 -0.27
C TYR A 5 10.10 22.28 0.91
N THR A 6 9.22 23.23 0.62
CA THR A 6 8.41 23.94 1.61
C THR A 6 6.96 23.93 1.17
N VAL A 7 6.03 23.96 2.12
CA VAL A 7 4.59 24.04 1.84
C VAL A 7 4.05 25.28 2.53
N SER A 8 3.19 26.00 1.83
CA SER A 8 2.53 27.19 2.38
C SER A 8 1.65 26.88 3.59
N PRO A 9 1.36 27.84 4.47
CA PRO A 9 0.54 27.62 5.66
C PRO A 9 -0.89 27.09 5.38
N ASP A 10 -1.42 27.36 4.18
CA ASP A 10 -2.72 26.86 3.73
C ASP A 10 -2.63 25.46 3.07
N GLY A 11 -1.43 24.87 3.01
CA GLY A 11 -1.18 23.53 2.45
C GLY A 11 -1.31 23.44 0.92
N ARG A 12 -1.46 24.56 0.21
CA ARG A 12 -1.82 24.55 -1.21
C ARG A 12 -0.66 24.86 -2.15
N THR A 13 0.36 25.55 -1.71
CA THR A 13 1.53 25.88 -2.52
C THR A 13 2.73 25.09 -2.03
N ILE A 14 3.38 24.38 -2.94
CA ILE A 14 4.56 23.55 -2.64
C ILE A 14 5.71 24.09 -3.49
N ASP A 15 6.73 24.64 -2.85
CA ASP A 15 7.97 25.08 -3.50
C ASP A 15 9.03 24.01 -3.33
N ILE A 16 9.59 23.54 -4.43
CA ILE A 16 10.56 22.44 -4.47
C ILE A 16 11.89 22.99 -4.98
N THR A 17 12.96 22.75 -4.22
CA THR A 17 14.35 22.96 -4.68
C THR A 17 14.88 21.65 -5.21
N LEU A 18 15.44 21.67 -6.42
CA LEU A 18 16.01 20.52 -7.10
C LEU A 18 17.53 20.48 -6.89
N LYS A 19 18.09 19.25 -6.88
CA LYS A 19 19.55 19.07 -6.89
C LYS A 19 20.13 19.56 -8.21
N ASN A 20 21.23 20.30 -8.15
CA ASN A 20 21.90 20.91 -9.31
C ASN A 20 23.06 20.06 -9.88
N ASN A 21 23.37 18.93 -9.25
CA ASN A 21 24.46 18.04 -9.64
C ASN A 21 24.00 16.77 -10.38
N ILE A 22 22.74 16.74 -10.85
CA ILE A 22 22.20 15.60 -11.58
C ILE A 22 22.41 15.80 -13.08
N GLN A 23 22.93 14.76 -13.74
CA GLN A 23 23.08 14.73 -15.20
C GLN A 23 22.20 13.64 -15.82
N TRP A 24 21.67 13.93 -16.98
CA TRP A 24 21.14 12.94 -17.89
C TRP A 24 22.24 12.05 -18.44
N GLN A 25 21.90 10.83 -18.88
CA GLN A 25 22.87 9.86 -19.40
C GLN A 25 23.56 10.28 -20.70
N ASP A 26 23.15 11.37 -21.32
CA ASP A 26 23.84 12.02 -22.45
C ASP A 26 24.80 13.14 -21.99
N GLY A 27 24.94 13.36 -20.69
CA GLY A 27 25.82 14.37 -20.10
C GLY A 27 25.20 15.76 -19.95
N SER A 28 23.97 16.00 -20.41
CA SER A 28 23.28 17.27 -20.18
C SER A 28 22.76 17.37 -18.75
N ASN A 29 22.61 18.58 -18.23
CA ASN A 29 22.12 18.81 -16.86
C ASN A 29 20.61 18.60 -16.77
N PHE A 30 20.18 17.96 -15.68
CA PHE A 30 18.79 17.93 -15.26
C PHE A 30 18.38 19.28 -14.64
N ASN A 31 17.17 19.75 -14.93
CA ASN A 31 16.67 21.00 -14.39
C ASN A 31 15.12 21.02 -14.24
N ALA A 32 14.57 22.16 -13.77
CA ALA A 32 13.13 22.31 -13.53
C ALA A 32 12.27 22.29 -14.80
N TYR A 33 12.85 22.55 -15.97
CA TYR A 33 12.11 22.46 -17.25
C TYR A 33 11.82 20.99 -17.62
N ASP A 34 12.69 20.04 -17.23
CA ASP A 34 12.43 18.60 -17.38
C ASP A 34 11.24 18.17 -16.53
N VAL A 35 11.16 18.68 -15.29
CA VAL A 35 10.03 18.45 -14.39
C VAL A 35 8.75 19.02 -14.99
N SER A 36 8.77 20.28 -15.42
CA SER A 36 7.62 20.95 -16.05
C SER A 36 7.13 20.21 -17.30
N TYR A 37 8.06 19.75 -18.13
CA TYR A 37 7.74 18.94 -19.31
C TYR A 37 7.07 17.61 -18.94
N THR A 38 7.60 16.91 -17.94
CA THR A 38 7.03 15.67 -17.44
C THR A 38 5.61 15.85 -16.94
N PHE A 39 5.38 16.87 -16.14
CA PHE A 39 4.05 17.24 -15.63
C PHE A 39 3.05 17.49 -16.77
N LYS A 40 3.48 18.21 -17.81
CA LYS A 40 2.68 18.44 -19.00
C LYS A 40 2.33 17.13 -19.72
N GLN A 41 3.27 16.20 -19.85
CA GLN A 41 3.04 14.91 -20.50
C GLN A 41 2.03 14.06 -19.71
N ILE A 42 2.17 13.98 -18.37
CA ILE A 42 1.22 13.23 -17.52
C ILE A 42 -0.18 13.86 -17.59
N ARG A 43 -0.30 15.19 -17.51
CA ARG A 43 -1.58 15.90 -17.56
C ARG A 43 -2.31 15.77 -18.90
N SER A 44 -1.57 15.62 -20.00
CA SER A 44 -2.11 15.49 -21.37
C SER A 44 -2.40 14.04 -21.78
N GLY A 45 -1.96 13.05 -21.01
CA GLY A 45 -2.08 11.62 -21.31
C GLY A 45 -2.88 10.85 -20.28
N VAL A 46 -3.24 9.61 -20.62
CA VAL A 46 -3.78 8.65 -19.66
C VAL A 46 -2.62 7.83 -19.13
N THR A 47 -2.25 8.02 -17.88
CA THR A 47 -1.16 7.30 -17.20
C THR A 47 -1.63 6.85 -15.81
N ASN A 48 -0.88 5.92 -15.20
CA ASN A 48 -1.14 5.50 -13.82
C ASN A 48 -0.92 6.63 -12.79
N TYR A 49 -0.36 7.77 -13.22
CA TYR A 49 -0.10 8.94 -12.36
C TYR A 49 -1.13 10.05 -12.52
N THR A 50 -2.11 9.90 -13.40
CA THR A 50 -3.09 10.96 -13.73
C THR A 50 -3.90 11.38 -12.50
N SER A 51 -4.19 10.45 -11.58
CA SER A 51 -4.92 10.74 -10.34
C SER A 51 -4.20 11.74 -9.43
N VAL A 52 -2.85 11.71 -9.38
CA VAL A 52 -2.05 12.65 -8.59
C VAL A 52 -2.27 14.09 -9.07
N PHE A 53 -2.54 14.26 -10.38
CA PHE A 53 -2.75 15.57 -11.00
C PHE A 53 -4.17 16.11 -10.87
N ALA A 54 -5.12 15.31 -10.43
CA ALA A 54 -6.53 15.71 -10.33
C ALA A 54 -6.72 16.93 -9.39
N ASN A 55 -5.91 17.03 -8.34
CA ASN A 55 -5.95 18.15 -7.40
C ASN A 55 -4.96 19.29 -7.73
N MET A 56 -4.16 19.20 -8.78
CA MET A 56 -3.24 20.28 -9.16
C MET A 56 -3.97 21.36 -9.93
N ALA A 57 -4.00 22.58 -9.37
CA ALA A 57 -4.47 23.78 -10.05
C ALA A 57 -3.45 24.24 -11.10
N ASP A 58 -2.17 24.33 -10.69
CA ASP A 58 -1.08 24.79 -11.55
C ASP A 58 0.27 24.21 -11.13
N TYR A 59 1.27 24.30 -12.01
CA TYR A 59 2.66 23.95 -11.75
C TYR A 59 3.59 24.72 -12.70
N MET A 60 4.76 25.14 -12.22
CA MET A 60 5.70 25.88 -13.03
C MET A 60 7.16 25.75 -12.55
N ALA A 61 8.10 25.84 -13.49
CA ALA A 61 9.50 26.13 -13.17
C ALA A 61 9.62 27.62 -12.80
N THR A 62 10.07 27.90 -11.59
CA THR A 62 10.28 29.27 -11.09
C THR A 62 11.74 29.72 -11.23
N GLY A 63 12.62 28.79 -11.63
CA GLY A 63 14.03 28.97 -11.94
C GLY A 63 14.60 27.66 -12.44
N ASP A 64 15.90 27.62 -12.74
CA ASP A 64 16.57 26.42 -13.31
C ASP A 64 16.47 25.21 -12.36
N TYR A 65 16.50 25.45 -11.04
CA TYR A 65 16.47 24.41 -10.01
C TYR A 65 15.37 24.64 -8.98
N THR A 66 14.34 25.40 -9.33
CA THR A 66 13.19 25.65 -8.47
C THR A 66 11.89 25.39 -9.22
N PHE A 67 10.98 24.70 -8.58
CA PHE A 67 9.71 24.27 -9.14
C PHE A 67 8.59 24.48 -8.14
N GLN A 68 7.45 24.98 -8.59
CA GLN A 68 6.30 25.23 -7.75
C GLN A 68 5.10 24.40 -8.23
N ILE A 69 4.34 23.87 -7.27
CA ILE A 69 3.05 23.21 -7.48
C ILE A 69 2.00 23.97 -6.69
N VAL A 70 0.84 24.21 -7.30
CA VAL A 70 -0.34 24.79 -6.65
C VAL A 70 -1.48 23.79 -6.68
N LEU A 71 -2.07 23.51 -5.53
CA LEU A 71 -3.19 22.58 -5.35
C LEU A 71 -4.53 23.34 -5.26
N ASN A 72 -5.62 22.70 -5.69
CA ASN A 72 -6.98 23.21 -5.49
C ASN A 72 -7.38 23.22 -4.01
N TYR A 73 -6.98 22.18 -3.27
CA TYR A 73 -7.15 22.03 -1.82
C TYR A 73 -5.95 21.31 -1.23
N ALA A 74 -5.72 21.49 0.08
CA ALA A 74 -4.63 20.83 0.79
C ALA A 74 -4.82 19.31 0.82
N VAL A 75 -3.74 18.56 0.62
CA VAL A 75 -3.71 17.10 0.66
C VAL A 75 -2.63 16.65 1.63
N PRO A 76 -2.95 15.73 2.56
CA PRO A 76 -1.96 15.20 3.49
C PRO A 76 -0.74 14.65 2.77
N ASN A 77 0.45 15.08 3.21
CA ASN A 77 1.74 14.59 2.72
C ASN A 77 1.81 14.45 1.17
N PHE A 78 1.29 15.44 0.44
CA PHE A 78 1.18 15.40 -1.03
C PHE A 78 2.51 15.07 -1.73
N VAL A 79 3.63 15.55 -1.16
CA VAL A 79 4.97 15.36 -1.75
C VAL A 79 5.33 13.87 -1.90
N SER A 80 4.83 13.00 -1.02
CA SER A 80 5.07 11.56 -1.11
C SER A 80 4.41 10.89 -2.34
N LEU A 81 3.46 11.56 -2.98
CA LEU A 81 2.84 11.10 -4.23
C LEU A 81 3.68 11.41 -5.47
N LEU A 82 4.72 12.24 -5.34
CA LEU A 82 5.57 12.68 -6.46
C LEU A 82 6.68 11.64 -6.75
N THR A 83 6.33 10.38 -6.90
CA THR A 83 7.26 9.24 -7.09
C THR A 83 7.33 8.74 -8.54
N PHE A 84 6.84 9.50 -9.51
CA PHE A 84 6.86 9.13 -10.92
C PHE A 84 8.20 9.48 -11.61
N PRO A 85 8.55 8.77 -12.68
CA PRO A 85 9.75 9.05 -13.45
C PRO A 85 9.71 10.43 -14.12
N ILE A 86 10.81 11.18 -14.08
CA ILE A 86 10.96 12.41 -14.86
C ILE A 86 11.56 12.06 -16.22
N VAL A 87 11.01 12.64 -17.28
CA VAL A 87 11.51 12.53 -18.66
C VAL A 87 12.20 13.83 -19.07
N LYS A 88 13.23 13.69 -19.88
CA LYS A 88 14.01 14.84 -20.35
C LYS A 88 13.16 15.78 -21.22
N TYR A 89 13.38 17.08 -21.07
CA TYR A 89 12.70 18.12 -21.86
C TYR A 89 12.90 17.89 -23.36
N GLN A 90 11.80 17.98 -24.12
CA GLN A 90 11.75 17.73 -25.57
C GLN A 90 12.25 16.34 -26.02
N SER A 91 12.34 15.35 -25.16
CA SER A 91 12.56 13.98 -25.57
C SER A 91 11.26 13.48 -26.21
N ASP A 92 11.14 13.67 -27.53
CA ASP A 92 9.94 13.26 -28.25
C ASP A 92 9.91 11.75 -28.40
N MET A 93 9.04 11.10 -27.62
CA MET A 93 8.91 9.64 -27.56
C MET A 93 7.86 9.10 -28.54
N LYS A 94 7.01 9.96 -29.10
CA LYS A 94 5.90 9.51 -29.96
C LYS A 94 6.37 9.13 -31.36
N GLY A 95 6.29 7.81 -31.65
CA GLY A 95 6.46 7.30 -33.02
C GLY A 95 7.91 7.08 -33.47
N ASN A 96 8.90 7.28 -32.60
CA ASN A 96 10.30 7.00 -32.94
C ASN A 96 10.66 5.54 -32.61
N ALA A 97 10.69 4.67 -33.62
CA ALA A 97 11.09 3.27 -33.47
C ALA A 97 12.53 3.09 -32.95
N ASN A 98 13.36 4.12 -33.03
CA ASN A 98 14.75 4.14 -32.58
C ASN A 98 14.94 4.93 -31.27
N TYR A 99 13.86 5.20 -30.53
CA TYR A 99 13.97 5.90 -29.28
C TYR A 99 14.82 5.11 -28.27
N ILE A 100 15.88 5.73 -27.76
CA ILE A 100 16.70 5.19 -26.70
C ILE A 100 16.22 5.80 -25.39
N PRO A 101 15.69 4.98 -24.43
CA PRO A 101 15.29 5.48 -23.13
C PRO A 101 16.47 6.17 -22.44
N MET A 102 16.25 7.39 -21.98
CA MET A 102 17.26 8.20 -21.30
C MET A 102 16.78 8.55 -19.89
N GLY A 103 17.63 8.30 -18.92
CA GLY A 103 17.36 8.56 -17.51
C GLY A 103 18.49 9.31 -16.82
N THR A 104 18.32 9.50 -15.52
CA THR A 104 19.34 10.04 -14.60
C THR A 104 19.80 8.98 -13.60
N GLY A 105 19.39 7.71 -13.80
CA GLY A 105 19.71 6.57 -12.93
C GLY A 105 21.13 6.03 -13.09
N PRO A 106 21.55 5.08 -12.22
CA PRO A 106 22.91 4.55 -12.19
C PRO A 106 23.26 3.67 -13.40
N TYR A 107 22.25 3.23 -14.15
CA TYR A 107 22.43 2.39 -15.35
C TYR A 107 21.74 3.01 -16.56
N LYS A 108 22.42 3.03 -17.69
CA LYS A 108 21.88 3.49 -18.97
C LYS A 108 21.59 2.31 -19.90
N TYR A 109 20.51 2.39 -20.66
CA TYR A 109 20.21 1.45 -21.71
C TYR A 109 21.32 1.48 -22.77
N ASN A 110 21.81 0.31 -23.14
CA ASN A 110 22.83 0.17 -24.18
C ASN A 110 22.24 -0.40 -25.47
N SER A 111 21.63 -1.60 -25.40
CA SER A 111 21.09 -2.28 -26.56
C SER A 111 20.09 -3.38 -26.18
N GLN A 112 19.30 -3.77 -27.16
CA GLN A 112 18.54 -5.00 -27.11
C GLN A 112 19.36 -6.10 -27.78
N LEU A 113 19.77 -7.13 -27.05
CA LEU A 113 20.62 -8.23 -27.55
C LEU A 113 19.83 -9.30 -28.28
N SER A 114 18.59 -9.55 -27.84
CA SER A 114 17.65 -10.49 -28.47
C SER A 114 16.25 -10.14 -28.00
N THR A 115 15.23 -10.80 -28.56
CA THR A 115 13.85 -10.63 -28.06
C THR A 115 13.78 -10.95 -26.57
N GLY A 116 13.39 -9.98 -25.78
CA GLY A 116 13.24 -10.11 -24.32
C GLY A 116 14.54 -10.00 -23.50
N LYS A 117 15.70 -9.67 -24.11
CA LYS A 117 16.95 -9.44 -23.37
C LYS A 117 17.53 -8.06 -23.67
N LEU A 118 17.59 -7.22 -22.65
CA LEU A 118 18.12 -5.86 -22.69
C LEU A 118 19.46 -5.78 -21.94
N LEU A 119 20.40 -4.99 -22.47
CA LEU A 119 21.68 -4.68 -21.83
C LEU A 119 21.66 -3.24 -21.33
N PHE A 120 22.07 -3.09 -20.08
CA PHE A 120 22.32 -1.81 -19.44
C PHE A 120 23.77 -1.74 -18.97
N SER A 121 24.40 -0.58 -19.10
CA SER A 121 25.76 -0.32 -18.61
C SER A 121 25.76 0.73 -17.52
N ALA A 122 26.70 0.64 -16.58
CA ALA A 122 26.89 1.63 -15.52
C ALA A 122 27.08 3.03 -16.12
N PHE A 123 26.48 4.02 -15.47
CA PHE A 123 26.62 5.44 -15.82
C PHE A 123 27.72 6.07 -14.97
N ASP A 124 28.84 6.47 -15.62
CA ASP A 124 30.03 6.94 -14.93
C ASP A 124 29.78 8.21 -14.10
N ASN A 125 28.93 9.11 -14.61
CA ASN A 125 28.62 10.40 -13.98
C ASN A 125 27.33 10.35 -13.12
N TYR A 126 26.97 9.16 -12.62
CA TYR A 126 25.84 9.07 -11.72
C TYR A 126 26.07 9.88 -10.45
N HIS A 127 25.12 10.71 -10.05
CA HIS A 127 25.28 11.70 -8.98
C HIS A 127 25.58 11.13 -7.58
N ASN A 128 25.29 9.83 -7.33
CA ASN A 128 25.68 9.13 -6.10
C ASN A 128 26.91 8.22 -6.29
N GLY A 129 27.67 8.42 -7.36
CA GLY A 129 28.84 7.62 -7.70
C GLY A 129 28.53 6.48 -8.67
N ARG A 130 29.51 6.11 -9.48
CA ARG A 130 29.39 5.03 -10.46
C ARG A 130 29.03 3.71 -9.81
N ALA A 131 28.13 2.97 -10.42
CA ALA A 131 27.73 1.63 -9.97
C ALA A 131 28.91 0.65 -10.00
N LYS A 132 29.00 -0.24 -9.00
CA LYS A 132 30.06 -1.24 -8.88
C LYS A 132 29.95 -2.39 -9.89
N ILE A 133 28.73 -2.70 -10.33
CA ILE A 133 28.46 -3.70 -11.35
C ILE A 133 28.47 -2.99 -12.70
N ASP A 134 29.33 -3.39 -13.62
CA ASP A 134 29.50 -2.70 -14.90
C ASP A 134 28.32 -2.86 -15.85
N SER A 135 27.65 -4.00 -15.81
CA SER A 135 26.57 -4.33 -16.74
C SER A 135 25.45 -5.10 -16.07
N LEU A 136 24.21 -4.78 -16.45
CA LEU A 136 23.00 -5.50 -16.07
C LEU A 136 22.28 -6.01 -17.32
N TYR A 137 21.73 -7.21 -17.18
CA TYR A 137 20.85 -7.80 -18.17
C TYR A 137 19.43 -7.88 -17.61
N ALA A 138 18.46 -7.30 -18.30
CA ALA A 138 17.05 -7.45 -17.98
C ALA A 138 16.41 -8.44 -18.95
N TYR A 139 15.65 -9.39 -18.42
CA TYR A 139 14.95 -10.41 -19.19
C TYR A 139 13.44 -10.20 -19.09
N THR A 140 12.75 -10.26 -20.22
CA THR A 140 11.29 -10.43 -20.23
C THR A 140 11.01 -11.92 -20.26
N VAL A 141 10.41 -12.44 -19.18
CA VAL A 141 10.09 -13.88 -19.04
C VAL A 141 8.57 -14.02 -19.11
N PRO A 142 8.03 -14.86 -20.02
CA PRO A 142 6.60 -14.88 -20.32
C PRO A 142 5.72 -15.56 -19.23
N ASP A 143 6.30 -16.47 -18.46
CA ASP A 143 5.55 -17.23 -17.46
C ASP A 143 6.38 -17.49 -16.19
N LEU A 144 5.66 -17.77 -15.08
CA LEU A 144 6.27 -17.98 -13.76
C LEU A 144 7.18 -19.21 -13.73
N GLN A 145 6.74 -20.33 -14.28
CA GLN A 145 7.50 -21.60 -14.23
C GLN A 145 8.85 -21.45 -14.92
N LYS A 146 8.89 -20.76 -16.07
CA LYS A 146 10.14 -20.45 -16.76
C LYS A 146 11.01 -19.51 -15.96
N TYR A 147 10.41 -18.52 -15.30
CA TYR A 147 11.11 -17.54 -14.47
C TYR A 147 11.83 -18.24 -13.30
N GLU A 148 11.12 -19.11 -12.58
CA GLU A 148 11.68 -19.94 -11.50
C GLU A 148 12.81 -20.86 -12.02
N SER A 149 12.59 -21.54 -13.14
CA SER A 149 13.57 -22.45 -13.74
C SER A 149 14.88 -21.71 -14.11
N MET A 150 14.78 -20.51 -14.66
CA MET A 150 15.95 -19.69 -14.99
C MET A 150 16.71 -19.25 -13.72
N PHE A 151 16.00 -18.95 -12.65
CA PHE A 151 16.61 -18.58 -11.38
C PHE A 151 17.30 -19.78 -10.72
N GLU A 152 16.66 -20.95 -10.69
CA GLU A 152 17.25 -22.18 -10.17
C GLU A 152 18.47 -22.63 -10.96
N ALA A 153 18.45 -22.45 -12.30
CA ALA A 153 19.60 -22.71 -13.17
C ALA A 153 20.71 -21.63 -13.06
N SER A 154 20.53 -20.60 -12.25
CA SER A 154 21.43 -19.43 -12.15
C SER A 154 21.66 -18.70 -13.48
N GLU A 155 20.69 -18.77 -14.40
CA GLU A 155 20.67 -17.97 -15.65
C GLU A 155 20.29 -16.53 -15.36
N ILE A 156 19.51 -16.29 -14.30
CA ILE A 156 19.22 -14.97 -13.73
C ILE A 156 19.59 -14.94 -12.25
N ASP A 157 20.09 -13.80 -11.78
CA ASP A 157 20.58 -13.62 -10.41
C ASP A 157 19.56 -12.95 -9.50
N LEU A 158 18.46 -12.43 -10.07
CA LEU A 158 17.43 -11.72 -9.33
C LEU A 158 16.04 -11.98 -9.92
N MET A 159 15.06 -12.27 -9.05
CA MET A 159 13.64 -12.31 -9.41
C MET A 159 12.87 -11.29 -8.57
N THR A 160 11.88 -10.62 -9.17
CA THR A 160 11.01 -9.66 -8.48
C THR A 160 9.55 -10.08 -8.58
N GLY A 161 8.81 -10.03 -7.48
CA GLY A 161 7.38 -10.35 -7.40
C GLY A 161 6.44 -9.23 -7.87
N ARG A 162 6.93 -8.17 -8.52
CA ARG A 162 6.08 -7.04 -8.91
C ARG A 162 5.06 -7.39 -10.00
N THR A 163 5.45 -8.26 -10.93
CA THR A 163 4.60 -8.70 -12.07
C THR A 163 4.20 -10.15 -11.98
N VAL A 164 4.78 -10.89 -11.05
CA VAL A 164 4.61 -12.33 -10.86
C VAL A 164 4.50 -12.59 -9.37
N ASP A 165 3.54 -13.38 -8.94
CA ASP A 165 3.40 -13.80 -7.54
C ASP A 165 4.49 -14.83 -7.19
N LEU A 166 5.52 -14.39 -6.50
CA LEU A 166 6.60 -15.23 -5.98
C LEU A 166 6.34 -15.72 -4.55
N SER A 167 5.16 -15.50 -4.01
CA SER A 167 4.86 -15.76 -2.61
C SER A 167 4.93 -17.25 -2.24
N GLU A 168 4.66 -18.15 -3.20
CA GLU A 168 4.75 -19.60 -3.00
C GLU A 168 6.13 -20.17 -3.31
N TYR A 169 7.00 -19.38 -3.94
CA TYR A 169 8.33 -19.82 -4.32
C TYR A 169 9.27 -19.85 -3.10
N THR A 170 9.84 -21.00 -2.82
CA THR A 170 10.88 -21.16 -1.80
C THR A 170 12.24 -21.33 -2.49
N PRO A 171 13.14 -20.36 -2.35
CA PRO A 171 14.45 -20.41 -2.99
C PRO A 171 15.28 -21.58 -2.47
N ARG A 172 15.99 -22.27 -3.36
CA ARG A 172 16.88 -23.38 -3.02
C ARG A 172 18.30 -22.90 -2.78
N GLY A 173 19.03 -23.66 -1.97
CA GLY A 173 20.46 -23.43 -1.71
C GLY A 173 20.73 -22.13 -0.94
N SER A 174 21.66 -21.32 -1.47
CA SER A 174 22.09 -20.05 -0.86
C SER A 174 21.37 -18.80 -1.40
N ALA A 175 20.29 -18.98 -2.14
CA ALA A 175 19.44 -17.87 -2.56
C ALA A 175 18.71 -17.26 -1.33
N ARG A 176 18.46 -15.95 -1.39
CA ARG A 176 17.84 -15.19 -0.30
C ARG A 176 16.52 -14.62 -0.73
N ASN A 177 15.54 -14.68 0.17
CA ASN A 177 14.28 -13.96 0.06
C ASN A 177 14.41 -12.62 0.79
N ASN A 178 14.33 -11.52 0.06
CA ASN A 178 14.39 -10.16 0.61
C ASN A 178 12.98 -9.61 0.60
N GLU A 179 12.33 -9.64 1.76
CA GLU A 179 10.94 -9.21 1.92
C GLU A 179 10.83 -7.70 2.13
N TYR A 180 9.71 -7.15 1.71
CA TYR A 180 9.29 -5.78 2.03
C TYR A 180 7.77 -5.74 2.24
N ILE A 181 7.28 -4.75 3.00
CA ILE A 181 5.85 -4.58 3.23
C ILE A 181 5.29 -3.70 2.12
N THR A 182 4.26 -4.19 1.43
CA THR A 182 3.54 -3.43 0.40
C THR A 182 2.52 -2.48 1.03
N ASN A 183 1.90 -1.62 0.21
CA ASN A 183 0.81 -0.77 0.67
C ASN A 183 -0.57 -1.46 0.61
N GLN A 184 -0.64 -2.73 0.23
CA GLN A 184 -1.89 -3.49 0.22
C GLN A 184 -2.28 -3.89 1.64
N MET A 185 -3.40 -3.32 2.12
CA MET A 185 -3.99 -3.57 3.43
C MET A 185 -5.24 -4.42 3.29
N THR A 186 -5.27 -5.57 3.97
CA THR A 186 -6.45 -6.43 4.10
C THR A 186 -7.13 -6.17 5.43
N PHE A 187 -8.47 -6.08 5.44
CA PHE A 187 -9.25 -5.71 6.60
C PHE A 187 -10.63 -6.38 6.64
N ILE A 188 -11.24 -6.41 7.82
CA ILE A 188 -12.65 -6.74 8.03
C ILE A 188 -13.40 -5.41 8.12
N GLY A 189 -14.33 -5.13 7.22
CA GLY A 189 -15.15 -3.92 7.23
C GLY A 189 -16.52 -4.18 7.84
N TYR A 190 -17.01 -3.25 8.65
CA TYR A 190 -18.31 -3.33 9.33
C TYR A 190 -19.28 -2.31 8.77
N ASN A 191 -20.48 -2.72 8.33
CA ASN A 191 -21.54 -1.78 7.97
C ASN A 191 -22.15 -1.18 9.23
N THR A 192 -21.73 0.03 9.63
CA THR A 192 -22.18 0.67 10.86
C THR A 192 -23.65 1.10 10.82
N ALA A 193 -24.29 1.12 9.64
CA ALA A 193 -25.73 1.32 9.51
C ALA A 193 -26.55 0.08 9.91
N ASN A 194 -25.92 -1.11 9.96
CA ASN A 194 -26.59 -2.30 10.49
C ASN A 194 -26.83 -2.14 12.00
N PRO A 195 -28.08 -2.27 12.50
CA PRO A 195 -28.38 -2.12 13.93
C PRO A 195 -27.60 -3.04 14.86
N LEU A 196 -27.14 -4.19 14.39
CA LEU A 196 -26.31 -5.13 15.17
C LEU A 196 -24.85 -4.66 15.26
N LEU A 197 -24.39 -3.83 14.32
CA LEU A 197 -23.01 -3.31 14.21
C LEU A 197 -22.91 -1.81 14.51
N SER A 198 -24.01 -1.15 14.84
CA SER A 198 -24.02 0.28 15.16
C SER A 198 -23.26 0.62 16.46
N GLY A 199 -23.27 -0.30 17.45
CA GLY A 199 -22.51 -0.16 18.69
C GLY A 199 -21.00 -0.37 18.46
N VAL A 200 -20.19 0.57 18.95
CA VAL A 200 -18.72 0.47 18.85
C VAL A 200 -18.21 -0.73 19.65
N GLU A 201 -18.79 -0.99 20.80
CA GLU A 201 -18.44 -2.09 21.70
C GLU A 201 -18.60 -3.46 21.01
N THR A 202 -19.69 -3.63 20.25
CA THR A 202 -19.89 -4.86 19.46
C THR A 202 -18.77 -5.04 18.43
N ARG A 203 -18.38 -3.99 17.69
CA ARG A 203 -17.30 -4.07 16.67
C ARG A 203 -15.93 -4.32 17.30
N GLN A 204 -15.64 -3.69 18.44
CA GLN A 204 -14.41 -3.97 19.21
C GLN A 204 -14.39 -5.41 19.74
N GLY A 205 -15.51 -5.91 20.24
CA GLY A 205 -15.66 -7.32 20.64
C GLY A 205 -15.38 -8.27 19.47
N LEU A 206 -15.97 -8.02 18.30
CA LEU A 206 -15.72 -8.81 17.09
C LEU A 206 -14.25 -8.78 16.67
N SER A 207 -13.61 -7.63 16.76
CA SER A 207 -12.17 -7.50 16.45
C SER A 207 -11.29 -8.34 17.38
N ASN A 208 -11.64 -8.44 18.66
CA ASN A 208 -10.88 -9.19 19.66
C ASN A 208 -11.05 -10.71 19.57
N ILE A 209 -12.00 -11.23 18.78
CA ILE A 209 -12.14 -12.67 18.50
C ILE A 209 -11.14 -13.14 17.44
N VAL A 210 -10.69 -12.24 16.57
CA VAL A 210 -9.92 -12.60 15.38
C VAL A 210 -8.44 -12.87 15.72
N ASP A 211 -7.96 -14.08 15.42
CA ASP A 211 -6.53 -14.43 15.51
C ASP A 211 -5.80 -14.00 14.25
N LYS A 212 -5.28 -12.75 14.27
CA LYS A 212 -4.52 -12.21 13.14
C LYS A 212 -3.20 -12.95 12.91
N ASP A 213 -2.57 -13.48 13.96
CA ASP A 213 -1.36 -14.30 13.83
C ASP A 213 -1.68 -15.63 13.13
N SER A 214 -2.82 -16.26 13.44
CA SER A 214 -3.29 -17.45 12.73
C SER A 214 -3.51 -17.14 11.24
N ILE A 215 -4.26 -16.10 10.93
CA ILE A 215 -4.53 -15.68 9.55
C ILE A 215 -3.20 -15.44 8.80
N VAL A 216 -2.27 -14.68 9.40
CA VAL A 216 -1.00 -14.38 8.74
C VAL A 216 -0.15 -15.63 8.54
N ASN A 217 -0.05 -16.51 9.54
CA ASN A 217 0.88 -17.63 9.48
C ASN A 217 0.31 -18.83 8.75
N SER A 218 -0.97 -19.13 8.93
CA SER A 218 -1.59 -20.36 8.45
C SER A 218 -2.45 -20.16 7.19
N THR A 219 -3.23 -19.08 7.12
CA THR A 219 -4.15 -18.83 6.00
C THR A 219 -3.45 -18.18 4.81
N ILE A 220 -2.52 -17.25 5.09
CA ILE A 220 -1.75 -16.57 4.03
C ILE A 220 -0.25 -16.93 4.03
N TYR A 221 0.16 -17.99 4.73
CA TYR A 221 1.51 -18.56 4.69
C TYR A 221 2.62 -17.53 4.95
N SER A 222 2.45 -16.68 5.99
CA SER A 222 3.37 -15.61 6.38
C SER A 222 3.60 -14.50 5.34
N ARG A 223 2.72 -14.41 4.33
CA ARG A 223 2.79 -13.38 3.25
C ARG A 223 2.25 -12.01 3.65
N GLY A 224 2.10 -11.76 4.93
CA GLY A 224 1.63 -10.50 5.49
C GLY A 224 2.38 -10.10 6.76
N LYS A 225 2.20 -8.85 7.15
CA LYS A 225 2.59 -8.30 8.46
C LYS A 225 1.32 -7.84 9.17
N ALA A 226 0.95 -8.52 10.26
CA ALA A 226 -0.21 -8.15 11.07
C ALA A 226 -0.09 -6.69 11.57
N SER A 227 -1.22 -5.97 11.58
CA SER A 227 -1.32 -4.61 12.08
C SER A 227 -2.65 -4.38 12.77
N ASN A 228 -2.70 -3.42 13.70
CA ASN A 228 -3.95 -2.94 14.31
C ASN A 228 -4.36 -1.58 13.76
N ILE A 229 -3.43 -0.85 13.14
CA ILE A 229 -3.67 0.47 12.58
C ILE A 229 -3.53 0.45 11.06
N PRO A 230 -4.27 1.33 10.35
CA PRO A 230 -4.28 1.37 8.89
C PRO A 230 -3.08 2.15 8.31
N ILE A 231 -1.95 2.14 8.99
CA ILE A 231 -0.70 2.76 8.55
C ILE A 231 0.30 1.64 8.25
N ASN A 232 0.95 1.72 7.08
CA ASN A 232 1.93 0.72 6.67
C ASN A 232 3.03 0.58 7.72
N PRO A 233 3.32 -0.64 8.23
CA PRO A 233 4.37 -0.87 9.22
C PRO A 233 5.79 -0.43 8.81
N SER A 234 6.04 -0.16 7.50
CA SER A 234 7.29 0.42 7.02
C SER A 234 7.27 1.96 6.95
N SER A 235 6.14 2.60 7.23
CA SER A 235 6.01 4.05 7.23
C SER A 235 6.69 4.67 8.46
N ILE A 236 7.28 5.87 8.30
CA ILE A 236 7.80 6.67 9.41
C ILE A 236 6.70 7.13 10.38
N PHE A 237 5.44 7.06 9.95
CA PHE A 237 4.26 7.41 10.75
C PHE A 237 3.67 6.21 11.51
N TYR A 238 4.20 5.00 11.27
CA TYR A 238 3.74 3.82 11.99
C TYR A 238 4.15 3.90 13.48
N TYR A 239 3.23 3.47 14.34
CA TYR A 239 3.49 3.34 15.76
C TYR A 239 2.96 2.00 16.28
N ASP A 240 3.65 1.43 17.25
CA ASP A 240 3.22 0.20 17.90
C ASP A 240 2.04 0.52 18.84
N THR A 241 0.93 -0.16 18.63
CA THR A 241 -0.26 -0.05 19.47
C THR A 241 -0.18 -0.91 20.73
N SER A 242 0.86 -1.71 20.89
CA SER A 242 1.04 -2.70 21.98
C SER A 242 -0.13 -3.69 22.16
N THR A 243 -1.08 -3.68 21.25
CA THR A 243 -2.25 -4.58 21.29
C THR A 243 -1.88 -5.95 20.75
N LYS A 244 -2.48 -6.97 21.34
CA LYS A 244 -2.28 -8.37 20.95
C LYS A 244 -2.95 -8.62 19.60
N PHE A 245 -2.32 -9.47 18.78
CA PHE A 245 -2.88 -9.97 17.54
C PHE A 245 -3.65 -11.28 17.71
N LYS A 246 -3.70 -11.79 18.93
CA LYS A 246 -4.40 -13.02 19.33
C LYS A 246 -5.74 -12.70 20.00
N PRO A 247 -6.69 -13.64 19.95
CA PRO A 247 -7.97 -13.50 20.61
C PRO A 247 -7.83 -13.15 22.08
N ASP A 248 -8.73 -12.30 22.57
CA ASP A 248 -8.91 -11.97 23.98
C ASP A 248 -10.36 -12.17 24.38
N GLU A 249 -10.66 -13.37 24.88
CA GLU A 249 -12.03 -13.77 25.25
C GLU A 249 -12.61 -12.93 26.39
N ILE A 250 -11.76 -12.49 27.34
CA ILE A 250 -12.19 -11.69 28.48
C ILE A 250 -12.63 -10.30 27.97
N LEU A 251 -11.78 -9.68 27.18
CA LEU A 251 -12.05 -8.37 26.62
C LEU A 251 -13.24 -8.41 25.64
N THR A 252 -13.35 -9.47 24.82
CA THR A 252 -14.49 -9.69 23.94
C THR A 252 -15.80 -9.75 24.72
N THR A 253 -15.85 -10.59 25.78
CA THR A 253 -17.05 -10.74 26.63
C THR A 253 -17.42 -9.42 27.31
N GLN A 254 -16.43 -8.66 27.75
CA GLN A 254 -16.64 -7.35 28.36
C GLN A 254 -17.25 -6.36 27.35
N HIS A 255 -16.68 -6.24 26.16
CA HIS A 255 -17.20 -5.37 25.10
C HIS A 255 -18.62 -5.76 24.69
N LEU A 256 -18.88 -7.03 24.42
CA LEU A 256 -20.23 -7.48 24.08
C LEU A 256 -21.24 -7.22 25.22
N GLY A 257 -20.81 -7.42 26.46
CA GLY A 257 -21.64 -7.12 27.64
C GLY A 257 -21.99 -5.64 27.78
N ASN A 258 -21.08 -4.73 27.41
CA ASN A 258 -21.33 -3.28 27.41
C ASN A 258 -22.46 -2.92 26.42
N ASP A 259 -22.56 -3.60 25.27
CA ASP A 259 -23.67 -3.46 24.31
C ASP A 259 -24.90 -4.35 24.63
N LYS A 260 -24.95 -4.87 25.86
CA LYS A 260 -26.07 -5.69 26.40
C LYS A 260 -26.21 -7.08 25.73
N TRP A 261 -25.18 -7.56 25.08
CA TRP A 261 -25.16 -8.92 24.60
C TRP A 261 -24.79 -9.90 25.72
N GLY A 262 -25.50 -11.00 25.82
CA GLY A 262 -25.24 -12.09 26.75
C GLY A 262 -25.50 -13.44 26.10
N LEU A 263 -24.87 -14.50 26.58
CA LEU A 263 -25.11 -15.86 26.11
C LEU A 263 -26.49 -16.38 26.58
N ASP A 264 -27.25 -16.95 25.64
CA ASP A 264 -28.46 -17.69 25.97
C ASP A 264 -28.17 -19.16 26.31
N ASN A 265 -29.23 -19.94 26.56
CA ASN A 265 -29.08 -21.36 26.90
C ASN A 265 -28.53 -22.21 25.73
N ASP A 266 -28.59 -21.74 24.49
CA ASP A 266 -28.08 -22.39 23.30
C ASP A 266 -26.62 -21.94 22.98
N GLY A 267 -26.00 -21.12 23.87
CA GLY A 267 -24.64 -20.61 23.70
C GLY A 267 -24.51 -19.52 22.64
N LYS A 268 -25.61 -18.83 22.29
CA LYS A 268 -25.61 -17.73 21.32
C LYS A 268 -25.67 -16.39 22.02
N TYR A 269 -24.94 -15.41 21.50
CA TYR A 269 -25.07 -14.04 22.01
C TYR A 269 -26.39 -13.43 21.57
N VAL A 270 -27.16 -12.97 22.56
CA VAL A 270 -28.49 -12.38 22.39
C VAL A 270 -28.63 -11.12 23.23
N ARG A 271 -29.52 -10.20 22.82
CA ARG A 271 -29.97 -9.09 23.64
C ARG A 271 -31.47 -8.89 23.49
N HIS A 272 -32.08 -8.20 24.44
CA HIS A 272 -33.48 -7.83 24.38
C HIS A 272 -33.64 -6.32 24.13
N VAL A 273 -34.38 -5.99 23.07
CA VAL A 273 -34.76 -4.60 22.75
C VAL A 273 -36.30 -4.52 22.92
N GLY A 274 -36.75 -4.00 24.04
CA GLY A 274 -38.13 -4.13 24.46
C GLY A 274 -38.51 -5.60 24.67
N ALA A 275 -39.58 -6.07 24.04
CA ALA A 275 -40.02 -7.48 24.07
C ALA A 275 -39.37 -8.38 23.04
N GLN A 276 -38.53 -7.82 22.13
CA GLN A 276 -37.92 -8.60 21.04
C GLN A 276 -36.56 -9.13 21.46
N LYS A 277 -36.34 -10.44 21.26
CA LYS A 277 -35.04 -11.09 21.35
C LYS A 277 -34.30 -10.88 20.03
N GLN A 278 -33.13 -10.28 20.07
CA GLN A 278 -32.21 -10.18 18.96
C GLN A 278 -31.08 -11.20 19.14
N VAL A 279 -30.68 -11.87 18.07
CA VAL A 279 -29.52 -12.76 18.05
C VAL A 279 -28.40 -12.01 17.34
N LEU A 280 -27.19 -12.03 17.91
CA LEU A 280 -26.00 -11.49 17.27
C LEU A 280 -25.55 -12.51 16.22
N GLN A 281 -25.80 -12.23 14.95
CA GLN A 281 -25.45 -13.10 13.83
C GLN A 281 -25.15 -12.27 12.57
N PHE A 282 -24.28 -12.78 11.67
CA PHE A 282 -23.81 -12.02 10.52
C PHE A 282 -23.64 -12.87 9.27
N GLU A 283 -23.65 -12.17 8.13
CA GLU A 283 -23.11 -12.60 6.85
C GLU A 283 -21.76 -11.90 6.62
N ILE A 284 -20.71 -12.66 6.27
CA ILE A 284 -19.46 -12.09 5.77
C ILE A 284 -19.46 -12.17 4.25
N LEU A 285 -19.42 -11.02 3.60
CA LEU A 285 -19.32 -10.90 2.16
C LEU A 285 -17.86 -10.88 1.73
N THR A 286 -17.52 -11.67 0.71
CA THR A 286 -16.15 -11.73 0.16
C THR A 286 -16.13 -11.92 -1.35
N ASN A 287 -14.99 -11.61 -1.98
CA ASN A 287 -14.76 -11.82 -3.41
C ASN A 287 -14.35 -13.27 -3.69
N SER A 288 -15.13 -13.98 -4.50
CA SER A 288 -14.87 -15.39 -4.88
C SER A 288 -13.70 -15.55 -5.85
N ASP A 289 -13.27 -14.49 -6.56
CA ASP A 289 -12.15 -14.55 -7.49
C ASP A 289 -10.79 -14.69 -6.76
N SER A 290 -10.79 -14.54 -5.44
CA SER A 290 -9.63 -14.74 -4.58
C SER A 290 -9.88 -15.84 -3.57
N ALA A 291 -9.32 -17.04 -3.81
CA ALA A 291 -9.39 -18.15 -2.88
C ALA A 291 -8.86 -17.78 -1.48
N GLU A 292 -7.83 -16.95 -1.43
CA GLU A 292 -7.26 -16.47 -0.17
C GLU A 292 -8.27 -15.64 0.62
N LYS A 293 -8.99 -14.70 -0.01
CA LYS A 293 -10.02 -13.89 0.67
C LYS A 293 -11.18 -14.75 1.16
N VAL A 294 -11.56 -15.78 0.40
CA VAL A 294 -12.56 -16.76 0.83
C VAL A 294 -12.07 -17.54 2.06
N ASN A 295 -10.82 -17.98 2.08
CA ASN A 295 -10.23 -18.67 3.24
C ASN A 295 -10.18 -17.79 4.48
N ILE A 296 -9.79 -16.50 4.33
CA ILE A 296 -9.81 -15.51 5.42
C ILE A 296 -11.24 -15.34 5.95
N ALA A 297 -12.23 -15.18 5.06
CA ALA A 297 -13.63 -15.04 5.44
C ALA A 297 -14.14 -16.24 6.25
N ASN A 298 -13.80 -17.45 5.81
CA ASN A 298 -14.18 -18.70 6.50
C ASN A 298 -13.51 -18.77 7.89
N GLU A 299 -12.21 -18.45 8.02
CA GLU A 299 -11.51 -18.48 9.32
C GLU A 299 -12.13 -17.46 10.30
N VAL A 300 -12.48 -16.26 9.83
CA VAL A 300 -13.18 -15.26 10.64
C VAL A 300 -14.57 -15.73 11.04
N ALA A 301 -15.35 -16.29 10.11
CA ALA A 301 -16.70 -16.82 10.37
C ALA A 301 -16.68 -17.97 11.38
N ASP A 302 -15.72 -18.88 11.25
CA ASP A 302 -15.52 -20.00 12.16
C ASP A 302 -15.15 -19.50 13.57
N SER A 303 -14.32 -18.46 13.65
CA SER A 303 -13.93 -17.85 14.93
C SER A 303 -15.13 -17.19 15.61
N TYR A 304 -15.94 -16.44 14.89
CA TYR A 304 -17.19 -15.84 15.42
C TYR A 304 -18.18 -16.91 15.83
N THR A 305 -18.39 -17.94 15.01
CA THR A 305 -19.34 -19.03 15.30
C THR A 305 -18.93 -19.82 16.54
N ARG A 306 -17.63 -20.14 16.69
CA ARG A 306 -17.11 -20.80 17.91
C ARG A 306 -17.30 -19.96 19.16
N PHE A 307 -17.29 -18.64 19.03
CA PHE A 307 -17.51 -17.71 20.14
C PHE A 307 -19.00 -17.52 20.48
N GLY A 308 -19.93 -18.15 19.75
CA GLY A 308 -21.38 -18.07 19.97
C GLY A 308 -22.06 -16.99 19.12
N ILE A 309 -21.44 -16.54 18.04
CA ILE A 309 -21.96 -15.57 17.07
C ILE A 309 -22.13 -16.28 15.71
N PRO A 310 -23.33 -16.84 15.41
CA PRO A 310 -23.56 -17.53 14.15
C PRO A 310 -23.19 -16.67 12.93
N THR A 311 -22.31 -17.15 12.11
CA THR A 311 -21.80 -16.38 10.97
C THR A 311 -21.70 -17.24 9.73
N THR A 312 -22.18 -16.73 8.60
CA THR A 312 -22.11 -17.37 7.28
C THR A 312 -21.22 -16.59 6.33
N VAL A 313 -20.68 -17.24 5.30
CA VAL A 313 -19.86 -16.61 4.27
C VAL A 313 -20.60 -16.63 2.95
N THR A 314 -20.68 -15.48 2.29
CA THR A 314 -21.18 -15.33 0.91
C THR A 314 -20.03 -14.85 0.04
N ALA A 315 -19.55 -15.72 -0.84
CA ALA A 315 -18.51 -15.40 -1.81
C ALA A 315 -19.14 -15.12 -3.17
N LEU A 316 -18.91 -13.93 -3.73
CA LEU A 316 -19.44 -13.46 -4.99
C LEU A 316 -18.33 -13.09 -5.97
N PRO A 317 -18.55 -13.20 -7.30
CA PRO A 317 -17.68 -12.61 -8.30
C PRO A 317 -17.44 -11.12 -8.03
N TYR A 318 -16.29 -10.60 -8.43
CA TYR A 318 -15.85 -9.24 -8.06
C TYR A 318 -16.90 -8.16 -8.37
N ASP A 319 -17.52 -8.20 -9.55
CA ASP A 319 -18.51 -7.18 -9.94
C ASP A 319 -19.76 -7.21 -9.04
N GLU A 320 -20.24 -8.39 -8.67
CA GLU A 320 -21.38 -8.55 -7.77
C GLU A 320 -21.02 -8.17 -6.33
N TYR A 321 -19.81 -8.54 -5.88
CA TYR A 321 -19.28 -8.16 -4.59
C TYR A 321 -19.23 -6.62 -4.46
N ILE A 322 -18.62 -5.92 -5.43
CA ILE A 322 -18.53 -4.46 -5.43
C ILE A 322 -19.90 -3.80 -5.52
N ALA A 323 -20.83 -4.33 -6.33
CA ALA A 323 -22.19 -3.81 -6.41
C ALA A 323 -22.90 -3.87 -5.04
N ARG A 324 -22.77 -4.97 -4.28
CA ARG A 324 -23.33 -5.09 -2.92
C ARG A 324 -22.69 -4.11 -1.94
N ILE A 325 -21.36 -3.93 -2.01
CA ILE A 325 -20.63 -2.98 -1.16
C ILE A 325 -21.11 -1.55 -1.41
N ASN A 326 -21.17 -1.13 -2.69
CA ASN A 326 -21.63 0.22 -3.06
C ASN A 326 -23.09 0.48 -2.66
N ALA A 327 -23.93 -0.55 -2.75
CA ALA A 327 -25.33 -0.48 -2.30
C ALA A 327 -25.48 -0.55 -0.76
N LYS A 328 -24.39 -0.70 0.02
CA LYS A 328 -24.39 -0.92 1.48
C LYS A 328 -25.23 -2.15 1.90
N ASN A 329 -25.36 -3.13 1.02
CA ASN A 329 -26.14 -4.35 1.24
C ASN A 329 -25.23 -5.50 1.72
N TYR A 330 -24.70 -5.36 2.92
CA TYR A 330 -23.86 -6.35 3.60
C TYR A 330 -23.85 -6.07 5.12
N ASP A 331 -23.47 -7.06 5.93
CA ASP A 331 -23.18 -6.87 7.35
C ASP A 331 -21.70 -6.61 7.57
N ILE A 332 -20.88 -7.59 7.21
CA ILE A 332 -19.42 -7.60 7.33
C ILE A 332 -18.81 -7.92 5.96
N MET A 333 -17.66 -7.35 5.64
CA MET A 333 -16.93 -7.68 4.41
C MET A 333 -15.45 -7.96 4.67
N ILE A 334 -14.84 -8.84 3.87
CA ILE A 334 -13.39 -8.91 3.74
C ILE A 334 -12.96 -8.00 2.60
N GLY A 335 -12.30 -6.92 2.93
CA GLY A 335 -11.83 -5.91 1.98
C GLY A 335 -10.32 -5.87 1.85
N GLU A 336 -9.85 -5.33 0.74
CA GLU A 336 -8.45 -5.02 0.49
C GLU A 336 -8.34 -3.70 -0.26
N ILE A 337 -7.43 -2.86 0.17
CA ILE A 337 -7.15 -1.56 -0.46
C ILE A 337 -5.64 -1.34 -0.56
N GLU A 338 -5.21 -0.66 -1.60
CA GLU A 338 -3.88 -0.08 -1.66
C GLU A 338 -3.89 1.28 -0.97
N VAL A 339 -3.28 1.36 0.21
CA VAL A 339 -3.09 2.62 0.96
C VAL A 339 -2.10 3.47 0.16
N SER A 340 -2.49 4.69 -0.17
CA SER A 340 -1.62 5.60 -0.92
C SER A 340 -0.34 5.97 -0.14
N ALA A 341 0.70 6.38 -0.85
CA ALA A 341 2.00 6.71 -0.24
C ALA A 341 1.92 7.86 0.80
N ASN A 342 0.91 8.71 0.71
CA ASN A 342 0.63 9.76 1.69
C ASN A 342 -0.23 9.29 2.88
N ASN A 343 -0.54 7.99 2.98
CA ASN A 343 -1.43 7.39 3.98
C ASN A 343 -2.85 8.02 4.01
N ASP A 344 -3.34 8.48 2.87
CA ASP A 344 -4.70 9.00 2.74
C ASP A 344 -5.72 7.84 2.76
N LEU A 345 -6.52 7.78 3.79
CA LEU A 345 -7.63 6.82 3.96
C LEU A 345 -9.00 7.48 3.78
N THR A 346 -9.07 8.69 3.28
CA THR A 346 -10.32 9.41 3.01
C THR A 346 -11.38 8.50 2.36
N PRO A 347 -11.05 7.62 1.37
CA PRO A 347 -12.04 6.72 0.78
C PRO A 347 -12.65 5.70 1.75
N LEU A 348 -11.99 5.41 2.87
CA LEU A 348 -12.48 4.49 3.90
C LEU A 348 -13.20 5.18 5.05
N VAL A 349 -12.85 6.44 5.37
CA VAL A 349 -13.26 7.05 6.63
C VAL A 349 -13.91 8.43 6.51
N SER A 350 -13.93 9.04 5.33
CA SER A 350 -14.63 10.33 5.12
C SER A 350 -16.11 10.20 5.48
N SER A 351 -16.63 11.12 6.29
CA SER A 351 -18.02 11.14 6.69
C SER A 351 -19.01 11.34 5.53
N THR A 352 -18.54 11.81 4.37
CA THR A 352 -19.40 12.09 3.22
C THR A 352 -19.60 10.89 2.30
N ASP A 353 -18.57 10.04 2.15
CA ASP A 353 -18.63 8.86 1.29
C ASP A 353 -17.56 7.85 1.70
N ASN A 354 -17.98 6.71 2.26
CA ASN A 354 -17.14 5.59 2.61
C ASN A 354 -17.92 4.28 2.53
N TYR A 355 -17.23 3.16 2.55
CA TYR A 355 -17.86 1.84 2.43
C TYR A 355 -18.70 1.43 3.65
N PHE A 356 -18.43 1.97 4.84
CA PHE A 356 -18.90 1.48 6.14
C PHE A 356 -20.13 2.21 6.70
N SER A 357 -20.62 3.25 5.99
CA SER A 357 -21.66 4.17 6.54
C SER A 357 -21.21 4.83 7.88
N TYR A 358 -19.90 5.01 8.02
CA TYR A 358 -19.27 5.59 9.20
C TYR A 358 -19.14 7.11 9.04
N ALA A 359 -19.25 7.83 10.16
CA ALA A 359 -19.00 9.27 10.19
C ALA A 359 -18.36 9.66 11.52
N ASN A 360 -17.29 10.44 11.45
CA ASN A 360 -16.66 11.06 12.62
C ASN A 360 -16.08 12.43 12.25
N PRO A 361 -16.70 13.55 12.70
CA PRO A 361 -16.23 14.89 12.37
C PRO A 361 -14.82 15.22 12.89
N ASP A 362 -14.39 14.62 14.00
CA ASP A 362 -13.04 14.84 14.53
C ASP A 362 -11.99 14.21 13.59
N LEU A 363 -12.33 13.06 13.01
CA LEU A 363 -11.47 12.40 12.02
C LEU A 363 -11.38 13.21 10.71
N ASP A 364 -12.50 13.76 10.22
CA ASP A 364 -12.52 14.67 9.07
C ASP A 364 -11.66 15.91 9.32
N MET A 365 -11.72 16.47 10.54
CA MET A 365 -10.89 17.61 10.93
C MET A 365 -9.40 17.25 10.97
N LEU A 366 -9.02 16.09 11.48
CA LEU A 366 -7.63 15.61 11.50
C LEU A 366 -7.07 15.40 10.09
N ILE A 367 -7.88 14.89 9.16
CA ILE A 367 -7.50 14.76 7.75
C ILE A 367 -7.18 16.15 7.16
N GLY A 368 -8.02 17.15 7.45
CA GLY A 368 -7.76 18.53 7.05
C GLY A 368 -6.47 19.10 7.65
N GLN A 369 -6.20 18.86 8.93
CA GLN A 369 -4.97 19.31 9.61
C GLN A 369 -3.72 18.64 9.04
N LEU A 370 -3.77 17.34 8.74
CA LEU A 370 -2.66 16.62 8.08
C LEU A 370 -2.32 17.25 6.73
N GLY A 371 -3.30 17.75 5.97
CA GLY A 371 -3.07 18.44 4.71
C GLY A 371 -2.30 19.76 4.83
N MET A 372 -2.40 20.43 5.99
CA MET A 372 -1.77 21.74 6.26
C MET A 372 -0.46 21.62 7.04
N THR A 373 -0.04 20.44 7.46
CA THR A 373 1.10 20.24 8.35
C THR A 373 2.33 19.74 7.59
N ASN A 374 3.46 20.44 7.76
CA ASN A 374 4.74 20.13 7.11
C ASN A 374 5.81 19.64 8.07
N ASP A 375 5.62 19.85 9.37
CA ASP A 375 6.53 19.36 10.39
C ASP A 375 6.32 17.86 10.62
N GLU A 376 7.38 17.07 10.49
CA GLU A 376 7.32 15.60 10.58
C GLU A 376 6.83 15.13 11.96
N GLU A 377 7.24 15.81 13.04
CA GLU A 377 6.82 15.42 14.39
C GLU A 377 5.34 15.77 14.63
N GLN A 378 4.87 16.86 14.09
CA GLN A 378 3.44 17.19 14.11
C GLN A 378 2.63 16.19 13.26
N GLN A 379 3.14 15.82 12.07
CA GLN A 379 2.49 14.79 11.25
C GLN A 379 2.41 13.45 11.99
N LYS A 380 3.49 13.02 12.67
CA LYS A 380 3.49 11.80 13.49
C LYS A 380 2.43 11.86 14.60
N ALA A 381 2.32 13.00 15.27
CA ALA A 381 1.32 13.19 16.33
C ALA A 381 -0.12 13.14 15.78
N LEU A 382 -0.38 13.75 14.63
CA LEU A 382 -1.69 13.73 13.98
C LEU A 382 -2.04 12.32 13.45
N PHE A 383 -1.08 11.61 12.81
CA PHE A 383 -1.29 10.24 12.37
C PHE A 383 -1.56 9.29 13.54
N ARG A 384 -0.95 9.54 14.71
CA ARG A 384 -1.27 8.77 15.92
C ARG A 384 -2.70 9.02 16.37
N GLN A 385 -3.15 10.27 16.48
CA GLN A 385 -4.54 10.60 16.83
C GLN A 385 -5.52 10.00 15.82
N TYR A 386 -5.21 10.11 14.54
CA TYR A 386 -5.98 9.52 13.45
C TYR A 386 -6.14 8.00 13.58
N GLY A 387 -5.04 7.30 13.79
CA GLY A 387 -5.05 5.85 13.98
C GLY A 387 -5.78 5.44 15.28
N ASP A 388 -5.61 6.19 16.37
CA ASP A 388 -6.28 5.93 17.65
C ASP A 388 -7.80 6.10 17.53
N ILE A 389 -8.31 7.10 16.80
CA ILE A 389 -9.74 7.24 16.53
C ILE A 389 -10.27 6.02 15.75
N ILE A 390 -9.57 5.59 14.70
CA ILE A 390 -10.00 4.44 13.91
C ILE A 390 -10.04 3.16 14.75
N VAL A 391 -9.03 2.94 15.59
CA VAL A 391 -9.00 1.78 16.50
C VAL A 391 -10.09 1.86 17.56
N ASN A 392 -10.39 3.05 18.08
CA ASN A 392 -11.42 3.23 19.10
C ASN A 392 -12.82 3.12 18.51
N ASP A 393 -13.10 3.69 17.34
CA ASP A 393 -14.41 3.65 16.70
C ASP A 393 -14.67 2.35 15.93
N MET A 394 -13.61 1.67 15.55
CA MET A 394 -13.60 0.38 14.85
C MET A 394 -14.57 0.31 13.64
N PRO A 395 -14.49 1.21 12.66
CA PRO A 395 -15.28 1.06 11.43
C PRO A 395 -14.83 -0.15 10.61
N PHE A 396 -13.59 -0.56 10.80
CA PHE A 396 -12.99 -1.78 10.25
C PHE A 396 -11.89 -2.29 11.17
N THR A 397 -11.60 -3.57 11.09
CA THR A 397 -10.45 -4.21 11.74
C THR A 397 -9.36 -4.45 10.72
N VAL A 398 -8.20 -3.82 10.87
CA VAL A 398 -7.02 -4.13 10.04
C VAL A 398 -6.54 -5.54 10.39
N LEU A 399 -6.33 -6.38 9.37
CA LEU A 399 -5.75 -7.71 9.53
C LEU A 399 -4.23 -7.67 9.34
N PHE A 400 -3.81 -7.27 8.15
CA PHE A 400 -2.39 -7.23 7.80
C PHE A 400 -2.14 -6.32 6.59
N PHE A 401 -0.88 -5.97 6.41
CA PHE A 401 -0.31 -5.48 5.16
C PHE A 401 0.42 -6.60 4.45
N ARG A 402 0.23 -6.73 3.10
CA ARG A 402 0.91 -7.76 2.32
C ARG A 402 2.41 -7.52 2.26
N LYS A 403 3.15 -8.61 2.20
CA LYS A 403 4.57 -8.60 1.87
C LYS A 403 4.75 -8.80 0.37
N GLY A 404 5.72 -8.09 -0.21
CA GLY A 404 6.33 -8.41 -1.48
C GLY A 404 7.73 -8.96 -1.26
N ASN A 405 8.32 -9.55 -2.28
CA ASN A 405 9.64 -10.15 -2.18
C ASN A 405 10.49 -9.93 -3.44
N VAL A 406 11.80 -9.97 -3.19
CA VAL A 406 12.85 -9.98 -4.20
C VAL A 406 13.76 -11.15 -3.89
N MET A 407 13.78 -12.15 -4.77
CA MET A 407 14.68 -13.29 -4.64
C MET A 407 16.03 -12.93 -5.23
N SER A 408 17.10 -13.16 -4.49
CA SER A 408 18.47 -12.93 -4.96
C SER A 408 19.32 -14.18 -4.88
N GLY A 409 20.03 -14.46 -5.98
CA GLY A 409 20.97 -15.58 -6.08
C GLY A 409 22.26 -15.36 -5.29
N SER A 410 23.03 -16.42 -5.12
CA SER A 410 24.25 -16.44 -4.29
C SER A 410 25.37 -15.55 -4.81
N LYS A 411 25.37 -15.20 -6.10
CA LYS A 411 26.35 -14.29 -6.68
C LYS A 411 26.25 -12.87 -6.15
N ILE A 412 25.03 -12.39 -5.79
CA ILE A 412 24.85 -11.06 -5.21
C ILE A 412 25.29 -11.10 -3.76
N LYS A 413 26.32 -10.31 -3.41
CA LYS A 413 26.90 -10.29 -2.04
C LYS A 413 26.29 -9.21 -1.16
N SER A 414 25.82 -8.15 -1.76
CA SER A 414 25.20 -7.05 -1.04
C SER A 414 23.88 -7.46 -0.42
N GLU A 415 23.52 -6.84 0.69
CA GLU A 415 22.18 -6.87 1.23
C GLU A 415 21.25 -6.10 0.27
N ILE A 416 20.10 -6.69 -0.06
CA ILE A 416 19.07 -6.07 -0.87
C ILE A 416 17.97 -5.62 0.09
N LEU A 417 17.67 -4.32 0.09
CA LEU A 417 16.67 -3.70 0.95
C LEU A 417 15.55 -3.09 0.09
N PRO A 418 14.66 -3.94 -0.45
CA PRO A 418 13.58 -3.47 -1.32
C PRO A 418 12.54 -2.69 -0.54
N SER A 419 11.83 -1.79 -1.24
CA SER A 419 10.63 -1.13 -0.74
C SER A 419 9.60 -1.03 -1.87
N VAL A 420 8.36 -0.67 -1.53
CA VAL A 420 7.27 -0.49 -2.50
C VAL A 420 7.70 0.41 -3.67
N ASP A 421 8.34 1.53 -3.36
CA ASP A 421 8.74 2.53 -4.36
C ASP A 421 10.09 2.22 -5.03
N ARG A 422 10.94 1.39 -4.40
CA ARG A 422 12.33 1.19 -4.81
C ARG A 422 12.78 -0.26 -4.61
N MET A 423 12.39 -1.15 -5.52
CA MET A 423 12.84 -2.55 -5.49
C MET A 423 14.36 -2.70 -5.64
N PHE A 424 14.99 -1.81 -6.41
CA PHE A 424 16.42 -1.78 -6.68
C PHE A 424 17.11 -0.65 -5.92
N ARG A 425 16.70 -0.41 -4.68
CA ARG A 425 17.29 0.63 -3.85
C ARG A 425 18.78 0.42 -3.69
N ASN A 426 19.56 1.49 -3.92
CA ASN A 426 21.02 1.51 -3.81
C ASN A 426 21.72 0.46 -4.71
N ILE A 427 21.13 0.13 -5.87
CA ILE A 427 21.70 -0.84 -6.82
C ILE A 427 23.12 -0.47 -7.25
N GLU A 428 23.48 0.82 -7.22
CA GLU A 428 24.84 1.30 -7.50
C GLU A 428 25.88 0.80 -6.49
N THR A 429 25.44 0.43 -5.28
CA THR A 429 26.34 -0.09 -4.24
C THR A 429 26.44 -1.60 -4.23
N TRP A 430 25.60 -2.29 -5.02
CA TRP A 430 25.56 -3.75 -5.02
C TRP A 430 26.87 -4.33 -5.59
N SER A 431 27.26 -5.50 -5.10
CA SER A 431 28.44 -6.23 -5.52
C SER A 431 28.08 -7.68 -5.82
N VAL A 432 28.82 -8.27 -6.77
CA VAL A 432 28.71 -9.68 -7.14
C VAL A 432 30.06 -10.35 -6.96
N THR A 433 30.04 -11.68 -6.80
CA THR A 433 31.27 -12.48 -6.94
C THR A 433 31.62 -12.57 -8.42
N GLU A 434 32.89 -12.47 -8.73
CA GLU A 434 33.46 -12.83 -10.02
C GLU A 434 33.21 -14.29 -10.39
#